data_7e49b92618adc86bd2718a8957e55ba2
#
_entry.id   7e49b92618adc86bd2718a8957e55ba2
#
_cell.length_a   1.000
_cell.length_b   1.000
_cell.length_c   1.000
_cell.angle_alpha   90.00
_cell.angle_beta   90.00
_cell.angle_gamma   90.00
#
_symmetry.space_group_name_H-M   'P 1'
#
loop_
_entity.id
_entity.type
_entity.pdbx_description
1 polymer ?
#
loop_
_entity_poly.entity_id
_entity_poly.type
_entity_poly.pdbx_seq_one_letter_code
_entity_poly.pdbx_strand_id
1 'polypeptide(L)'
;MSTDQAIRDADLYYTQLEANLQEKVNRIEADHTGYDRYRYNIDEIGHDPFILISYLSAKYEIFEFDRQVKADLDALFAAQYSLTAESSTETITEKKMVRVGESLGQVVTSGYCSCPICCGQWSGGPTASGVYPQGNHTIAVDAYNPILPFGTKVVMNGVEYTVEDTGNLAQYGVTFDVYYDSHSDALNHGHRTWEAYLSDANGSQEIEVTTTTTESVYSVTLTNRSLTGICQNRMDTQQKALFSAYNETKGNLQMFESPTDINWYYRVSSYYGYRIHPTTGANALHNGVDIALAEGTPVAAGLTGKVTTSTYNDSYGNYVVIEDQDGYEIRYAHLSSRSVSTGQQIEKGEEIGKVGSTGNSTGPHLHLELLHNGERLNPLFYFETGDTMPGGDVEYSSEAAKRLVQYALQFQGVPYVWGGYSPSGFDCSGFVSYCLTNSGVLNTGHLDCNGLLARMTVIPESEMQPGDIIFF
;
A
#
# COMPACT_ATOMS: atom_id res chain seq x y z
N MET A 1 9.92 2.12 -37.25
CA MET A 1 9.80 1.77 -35.82
C MET A 1 11.08 2.19 -35.13
N SER A 2 10.97 2.63 -33.89
CA SER A 2 12.14 2.90 -33.05
C SER A 2 12.95 1.60 -32.87
N THR A 3 14.26 1.73 -32.65
CA THR A 3 15.12 0.55 -32.45
C THR A 3 14.79 -0.14 -31.11
N ASP A 4 15.05 -1.45 -31.01
CA ASP A 4 14.95 -2.20 -29.74
C ASP A 4 15.73 -1.51 -28.62
N GLN A 5 16.90 -0.96 -28.97
CA GLN A 5 17.73 -0.22 -28.03
C GLN A 5 17.02 1.05 -27.49
N ALA A 6 16.39 1.83 -28.35
CA ALA A 6 15.71 3.06 -27.92
C ALA A 6 14.51 2.76 -27.02
N ILE A 7 13.74 1.72 -27.34
CA ILE A 7 12.61 1.25 -26.52
C ILE A 7 13.10 0.78 -25.17
N ARG A 8 14.12 -0.09 -25.14
CA ARG A 8 14.73 -0.59 -23.91
C ARG A 8 15.28 0.54 -23.02
N ASP A 9 16.02 1.45 -23.60
CA ASP A 9 16.68 2.51 -22.84
C ASP A 9 15.65 3.49 -22.24
N ALA A 10 14.53 3.76 -22.94
CA ALA A 10 13.44 4.56 -22.42
C ALA A 10 12.71 3.85 -21.26
N ASP A 11 12.39 2.57 -21.41
CA ASP A 11 11.74 1.74 -20.40
C ASP A 11 12.61 1.61 -19.14
N LEU A 12 13.89 1.25 -19.30
CA LEU A 12 14.84 1.16 -18.18
C LEU A 12 15.04 2.50 -17.46
N TYR A 13 15.06 3.60 -18.19
CA TYR A 13 15.18 4.91 -17.57
C TYR A 13 14.00 5.24 -16.67
N TYR A 14 12.78 4.95 -17.14
CA TYR A 14 11.58 5.25 -16.35
C TYR A 14 11.48 4.38 -15.10
N THR A 15 11.74 3.08 -15.23
CA THR A 15 11.78 2.16 -14.09
C THR A 15 12.88 2.53 -13.08
N GLN A 16 14.02 3.08 -13.54
CA GLN A 16 15.05 3.59 -12.64
C GLN A 16 14.56 4.80 -11.82
N LEU A 17 13.79 5.70 -12.43
CA LEU A 17 13.19 6.83 -11.70
C LEU A 17 12.22 6.33 -10.61
N GLU A 18 11.41 5.31 -10.93
CA GLU A 18 10.48 4.68 -10.00
C GLU A 18 11.21 3.98 -8.85
N ALA A 19 12.25 3.21 -9.16
CA ALA A 19 13.08 2.55 -8.14
C ALA A 19 13.77 3.55 -7.21
N ASN A 20 14.25 4.67 -7.75
CA ASN A 20 14.84 5.76 -6.95
C ASN A 20 13.78 6.44 -6.04
N LEU A 21 12.55 6.58 -6.52
CA LEU A 21 11.44 7.11 -5.70
C LEU A 21 11.09 6.13 -4.57
N GLN A 22 11.00 4.85 -4.86
CA GLN A 22 10.75 3.82 -3.86
C GLN A 22 11.85 3.79 -2.79
N GLU A 23 13.11 3.92 -3.19
CA GLU A 23 14.24 4.00 -2.26
C GLU A 23 14.12 5.22 -1.32
N LYS A 24 13.70 6.38 -1.85
CA LYS A 24 13.43 7.57 -1.02
C LYS A 24 12.33 7.31 0.00
N VAL A 25 11.23 6.67 -0.41
CA VAL A 25 10.12 6.32 0.49
C VAL A 25 10.60 5.38 1.60
N ASN A 26 11.39 4.35 1.24
CA ASN A 26 11.92 3.38 2.19
C ASN A 26 12.90 3.96 3.22
N ARG A 27 13.51 5.11 2.91
CA ARG A 27 14.50 5.76 3.78
C ARG A 27 13.93 6.87 4.65
N ILE A 28 12.66 7.21 4.53
CA ILE A 28 12.05 8.37 5.20
C ILE A 28 12.30 8.36 6.72
N GLU A 29 12.10 7.25 7.40
CA GLU A 29 12.33 7.18 8.86
C GLU A 29 13.80 7.37 9.22
N ALA A 30 14.72 6.86 8.40
CA ALA A 30 16.15 7.01 8.61
C ALA A 30 16.63 8.45 8.32
N ASP A 31 16.03 9.11 7.32
CA ASP A 31 16.40 10.45 6.89
C ASP A 31 15.70 11.55 7.72
N HIS A 32 14.59 11.23 8.40
CA HIS A 32 13.79 12.13 9.23
C HIS A 32 13.52 11.51 10.61
N THR A 33 14.53 11.47 11.45
CA THR A 33 14.45 10.86 12.80
C THR A 33 13.86 11.81 13.84
N GLY A 34 13.36 11.26 14.95
CA GLY A 34 12.95 12.03 16.13
C GLY A 34 11.46 12.32 16.21
N TYR A 35 10.65 11.66 15.45
CA TYR A 35 9.20 11.68 15.57
C TYR A 35 8.72 10.46 16.38
N ASP A 36 7.65 10.66 17.14
CA ASP A 36 7.04 9.59 17.94
C ASP A 36 6.27 8.62 17.06
N ARG A 37 5.73 9.12 15.94
CA ARG A 37 4.93 8.32 14.99
C ARG A 37 5.21 8.72 13.54
N TYR A 38 5.27 7.70 12.65
CA TYR A 38 5.28 7.89 11.20
C TYR A 38 3.95 7.38 10.63
N ARG A 39 3.36 8.17 9.74
CA ARG A 39 2.11 7.82 9.05
C ARG A 39 2.34 7.84 7.55
N TYR A 40 1.98 6.77 6.88
CA TYR A 40 2.17 6.61 5.45
C TYR A 40 0.83 6.49 4.73
N ASN A 41 0.67 7.30 3.68
CA ASN A 41 -0.38 7.17 2.68
C ASN A 41 0.32 7.09 1.33
N ILE A 42 0.66 5.88 0.89
CA ILE A 42 1.56 5.62 -0.22
C ILE A 42 0.81 4.85 -1.31
N ASP A 43 0.60 5.50 -2.46
CA ASP A 43 0.16 4.83 -3.66
C ASP A 43 1.27 3.90 -4.19
N GLU A 44 0.89 2.87 -4.92
CA GLU A 44 1.84 1.96 -5.58
C GLU A 44 2.73 2.71 -6.57
N ILE A 45 4.03 2.42 -6.57
CA ILE A 45 4.97 2.94 -7.54
C ILE A 45 5.09 1.92 -8.66
N GLY A 46 4.67 2.30 -9.86
CA GLY A 46 4.72 1.47 -11.05
C GLY A 46 3.88 2.09 -12.18
N HIS A 47 4.15 1.65 -13.39
CA HIS A 47 3.41 2.06 -14.58
C HIS A 47 3.20 0.87 -15.51
N ASP A 48 2.25 1.00 -16.44
CA ASP A 48 2.12 0.06 -17.55
C ASP A 48 3.14 0.43 -18.65
N PRO A 49 4.14 -0.43 -18.94
CA PRO A 49 5.16 -0.14 -19.93
C PRO A 49 4.60 0.14 -21.34
N PHE A 50 3.47 -0.46 -21.69
CA PHE A 50 2.83 -0.20 -22.99
C PHE A 50 2.33 1.22 -23.12
N ILE A 51 1.81 1.82 -22.04
CA ILE A 51 1.36 3.22 -22.05
C ILE A 51 2.54 4.14 -22.34
N LEU A 52 3.68 3.90 -21.72
CA LEU A 52 4.89 4.69 -21.91
C LEU A 52 5.39 4.62 -23.36
N ILE A 53 5.54 3.41 -23.90
CA ILE A 53 6.06 3.20 -25.26
C ILE A 53 5.05 3.64 -26.32
N SER A 54 3.76 3.40 -26.08
CA SER A 54 2.69 3.91 -26.96
C SER A 54 2.69 5.44 -27.04
N TYR A 55 2.92 6.13 -25.91
CA TYR A 55 3.05 7.57 -25.86
C TYR A 55 4.25 8.07 -26.67
N LEU A 56 5.43 7.51 -26.45
CA LEU A 56 6.63 7.90 -27.20
C LEU A 56 6.47 7.66 -28.69
N SER A 57 5.92 6.50 -29.07
CA SER A 57 5.66 6.15 -30.48
C SER A 57 4.61 7.06 -31.14
N ALA A 58 3.55 7.42 -30.42
CA ALA A 58 2.54 8.33 -30.94
C ALA A 58 3.04 9.77 -31.09
N LYS A 59 3.94 10.19 -30.19
CA LYS A 59 4.46 11.55 -30.15
C LYS A 59 5.58 11.80 -31.14
N TYR A 60 6.47 10.82 -31.30
CA TYR A 60 7.72 10.96 -32.05
C TYR A 60 7.76 10.11 -33.34
N GLU A 61 6.77 9.20 -33.55
CA GLU A 61 6.72 8.19 -34.61
C GLU A 61 7.89 7.20 -34.56
N ILE A 62 9.12 7.70 -34.76
CA ILE A 62 10.38 6.99 -34.53
C ILE A 62 11.20 7.84 -33.57
N PHE A 63 11.62 7.26 -32.46
CA PHE A 63 12.43 7.96 -31.46
C PHE A 63 13.76 7.23 -31.19
N GLU A 64 14.72 7.99 -30.77
CA GLU A 64 15.95 7.54 -30.14
C GLU A 64 15.96 8.01 -28.68
N PHE A 65 16.65 7.31 -27.81
CA PHE A 65 16.74 7.71 -26.40
C PHE A 65 17.74 8.86 -26.26
N ASP A 66 17.33 10.02 -26.73
CA ASP A 66 18.12 11.25 -26.72
C ASP A 66 17.76 12.17 -25.54
N ARG A 67 18.36 13.36 -25.54
CA ARG A 67 18.11 14.36 -24.51
C ARG A 67 16.65 14.84 -24.47
N GLN A 68 15.96 14.87 -25.62
CA GLN A 68 14.59 15.35 -25.72
C GLN A 68 13.61 14.32 -25.16
N VAL A 69 13.77 13.06 -25.54
CA VAL A 69 12.97 11.94 -25.01
C VAL A 69 13.18 11.81 -23.51
N LYS A 70 14.44 11.89 -23.05
CA LYS A 70 14.76 11.86 -21.61
C LYS A 70 14.06 13.00 -20.84
N ALA A 71 14.11 14.23 -21.33
CA ALA A 71 13.44 15.37 -20.69
C ALA A 71 11.91 15.22 -20.68
N ASP A 72 11.33 14.57 -21.69
CA ASP A 72 9.90 14.29 -21.72
C ASP A 72 9.50 13.22 -20.70
N LEU A 73 10.31 12.17 -20.55
CA LEU A 73 10.15 11.14 -19.52
C LEU A 73 10.27 11.72 -18.10
N ASP A 74 11.26 12.60 -17.84
CA ASP A 74 11.38 13.31 -16.57
C ASP A 74 10.13 14.13 -16.25
N ALA A 75 9.56 14.79 -17.26
CA ALA A 75 8.37 15.60 -17.13
C ALA A 75 7.08 14.75 -16.94
N LEU A 76 7.02 13.56 -17.56
CA LEU A 76 5.94 12.59 -17.30
C LEU A 76 6.02 12.09 -15.86
N PHE A 77 7.19 11.67 -15.43
CA PHE A 77 7.44 11.17 -14.08
C PHE A 77 7.06 12.22 -13.01
N ALA A 78 7.50 13.46 -13.18
CA ALA A 78 7.15 14.55 -12.27
C ALA A 78 5.65 14.89 -12.25
N ALA A 79 4.91 14.61 -13.34
CA ALA A 79 3.47 14.78 -13.39
C ALA A 79 2.72 13.58 -12.76
N GLN A 80 3.27 12.38 -12.91
CA GLN A 80 2.68 11.15 -12.38
C GLN A 80 2.82 11.08 -10.87
N TYR A 81 4.02 11.31 -10.33
CA TYR A 81 4.30 11.12 -8.92
C TYR A 81 4.42 12.43 -8.16
N SER A 82 3.87 12.46 -6.96
CA SER A 82 4.02 13.55 -6.01
C SER A 82 4.27 12.99 -4.62
N LEU A 83 5.49 13.18 -4.10
CA LEU A 83 5.85 12.80 -2.73
C LEU A 83 5.85 14.06 -1.87
N THR A 84 4.99 14.10 -0.84
CA THR A 84 4.90 15.18 0.14
C THR A 84 5.06 14.64 1.55
N ALA A 85 5.58 15.45 2.45
CA ALA A 85 5.68 15.09 3.85
C ALA A 85 5.40 16.32 4.72
N GLU A 86 4.71 16.09 5.84
CA GLU A 86 4.33 17.12 6.78
C GLU A 86 4.61 16.66 8.21
N SER A 87 5.11 17.56 9.05
CA SER A 87 5.22 17.34 10.48
C SER A 87 4.06 18.01 11.22
N SER A 88 3.47 17.30 12.15
CA SER A 88 2.39 17.79 13.01
C SER A 88 2.58 17.29 14.44
N THR A 89 1.82 17.87 15.36
CA THR A 89 1.66 17.35 16.71
C THR A 89 0.21 16.94 16.89
N GLU A 90 -0.01 15.73 17.37
CA GLU A 90 -1.34 15.20 17.67
C GLU A 90 -1.48 14.95 19.17
N THR A 91 -2.61 15.35 19.74
CA THR A 91 -2.95 15.01 21.10
C THR A 91 -3.77 13.73 21.09
N ILE A 92 -3.22 12.68 21.68
CA ILE A 92 -3.84 11.35 21.74
C ILE A 92 -4.38 11.16 23.15
N THR A 93 -5.65 10.85 23.25
CA THR A 93 -6.30 10.49 24.51
C THR A 93 -6.60 9.01 24.48
N GLU A 94 -5.97 8.27 25.37
CA GLU A 94 -6.15 6.82 25.51
C GLU A 94 -6.71 6.49 26.89
N LYS A 95 -7.59 5.48 26.93
CA LYS A 95 -8.11 4.90 28.15
C LYS A 95 -7.43 3.54 28.35
N LYS A 96 -6.79 3.36 29.52
CA LYS A 96 -6.18 2.10 29.91
C LYS A 96 -6.61 1.70 31.30
N MET A 97 -6.70 0.39 31.55
CA MET A 97 -6.90 -0.11 32.90
C MET A 97 -5.54 -0.12 33.64
N VAL A 98 -5.49 0.53 34.76
CA VAL A 98 -4.32 0.59 35.65
C VAL A 98 -4.65 -0.11 36.97
N ARG A 99 -3.76 -0.96 37.44
CA ARG A 99 -3.95 -1.69 38.69
C ARG A 99 -3.67 -0.79 39.87
N VAL A 100 -4.38 -1.09 40.94
CA VAL A 100 -4.16 -0.50 42.24
C VAL A 100 -2.69 -0.76 42.69
N GLY A 101 -2.04 0.31 43.18
CA GLY A 101 -0.62 0.33 43.52
C GLY A 101 0.35 0.62 42.38
N GLU A 102 -0.12 0.63 41.11
CA GLU A 102 0.70 1.04 39.96
C GLU A 102 0.82 2.57 39.88
N SER A 103 1.95 3.03 39.31
CA SER A 103 2.21 4.44 39.06
C SER A 103 1.36 4.96 37.89
N LEU A 104 0.80 6.13 38.07
CA LEU A 104 0.22 6.96 37.01
C LEU A 104 1.29 7.82 36.32
N GLY A 105 2.54 7.74 36.76
CA GLY A 105 3.66 8.57 36.31
C GLY A 105 3.76 9.93 37.03
N GLN A 106 4.57 10.79 36.43
CA GLN A 106 4.75 12.16 36.92
C GLN A 106 3.55 13.02 36.53
N VAL A 107 2.89 13.61 37.52
CA VAL A 107 1.73 14.48 37.34
C VAL A 107 2.05 15.91 37.76
N VAL A 108 1.55 16.89 37.03
CA VAL A 108 1.65 18.30 37.44
C VAL A 108 0.46 18.66 38.31
N THR A 109 0.73 19.22 39.48
CA THR A 109 -0.29 19.64 40.42
C THR A 109 -0.26 21.15 40.63
N SER A 110 -1.45 21.77 40.84
CA SER A 110 -1.63 23.11 41.35
C SER A 110 -2.39 23.08 42.67
N GLY A 111 -2.66 24.26 43.25
CA GLY A 111 -3.42 24.38 44.50
C GLY A 111 -4.60 25.32 44.39
N TYR A 112 -5.75 24.96 44.98
CA TYR A 112 -6.92 25.80 45.06
C TYR A 112 -7.57 25.78 46.46
N CYS A 113 -8.47 26.70 46.73
CA CYS A 113 -9.28 26.74 47.95
C CYS A 113 -10.69 27.26 47.62
N SER A 114 -11.61 27.15 48.57
CA SER A 114 -13.02 27.55 48.38
C SER A 114 -13.26 29.09 48.40
N CYS A 115 -12.22 29.94 48.23
CA CYS A 115 -12.40 31.38 48.24
C CYS A 115 -12.91 31.93 46.89
N PRO A 116 -13.45 33.16 46.85
CA PRO A 116 -13.94 33.79 45.62
C PRO A 116 -12.87 33.99 44.55
N ILE A 117 -11.58 34.05 44.92
CA ILE A 117 -10.46 34.20 43.96
C ILE A 117 -10.24 32.89 43.20
N CYS A 118 -10.29 31.73 43.90
CA CYS A 118 -10.09 30.41 43.28
C CYS A 118 -11.36 29.88 42.60
N CYS A 119 -12.53 30.04 43.25
CA CYS A 119 -13.78 29.37 42.82
C CYS A 119 -14.83 30.34 42.28
N GLY A 120 -14.60 31.66 42.27
CA GLY A 120 -15.53 32.63 41.70
C GLY A 120 -16.93 32.51 42.33
N GLN A 121 -17.95 32.30 41.46
CA GLN A 121 -19.36 32.12 41.87
C GLN A 121 -19.64 30.84 42.67
N TRP A 122 -18.72 29.86 42.64
CA TRP A 122 -18.85 28.59 43.34
C TRP A 122 -18.18 28.59 44.72
N SER A 123 -17.70 29.77 45.15
CA SER A 123 -17.02 29.94 46.43
C SER A 123 -17.84 29.47 47.62
N GLY A 124 -17.23 28.63 48.48
CA GLY A 124 -17.85 28.11 49.70
C GLY A 124 -18.92 27.02 49.42
N GLY A 125 -19.13 26.63 48.14
CA GLY A 125 -20.04 25.57 47.75
C GLY A 125 -19.41 24.15 47.79
N PRO A 126 -20.23 23.13 47.54
CA PRO A 126 -19.70 21.77 47.36
C PRO A 126 -18.91 21.65 46.07
N THR A 127 -18.06 20.58 45.98
CA THR A 127 -17.35 20.17 44.78
C THR A 127 -18.28 19.68 43.68
N ALA A 128 -17.76 19.42 42.51
CA ALA A 128 -18.53 18.88 41.39
C ALA A 128 -19.14 17.49 41.67
N SER A 129 -18.58 16.72 42.61
CA SER A 129 -19.17 15.45 43.08
C SER A 129 -20.24 15.65 44.14
N GLY A 130 -20.48 16.85 44.62
CA GLY A 130 -21.51 17.18 45.60
C GLY A 130 -21.06 17.13 47.08
N VAL A 131 -19.80 16.83 47.36
CA VAL A 131 -19.22 16.85 48.72
C VAL A 131 -18.56 18.20 49.01
N TYR A 132 -18.35 18.55 50.28
CA TYR A 132 -17.56 19.72 50.64
C TYR A 132 -16.05 19.34 50.63
N PRO A 133 -15.20 20.17 49.99
CA PRO A 133 -13.80 19.85 49.85
C PRO A 133 -13.04 19.91 51.20
N GLN A 134 -12.01 19.11 51.35
CA GLN A 134 -11.19 19.05 52.59
C GLN A 134 -9.71 19.05 52.20
N GLY A 135 -8.90 19.80 53.00
CA GLY A 135 -7.45 19.84 52.87
C GLY A 135 -6.82 18.46 53.09
N ASN A 136 -5.77 18.12 52.34
CA ASN A 136 -5.11 16.79 52.34
C ASN A 136 -6.05 15.63 51.99
N HIS A 137 -7.15 15.89 51.28
CA HIS A 137 -8.11 14.86 50.88
C HIS A 137 -8.64 15.08 49.46
N THR A 138 -9.13 16.28 49.15
CA THR A 138 -9.80 16.54 47.89
C THR A 138 -8.83 16.99 46.79
N ILE A 139 -8.99 16.39 45.61
CA ILE A 139 -8.35 16.89 44.39
C ILE A 139 -9.39 17.04 43.27
N ALA A 140 -9.12 18.01 42.37
CA ALA A 140 -9.87 18.21 41.12
C ALA A 140 -9.11 17.62 39.94
N VAL A 141 -9.88 17.16 38.95
CA VAL A 141 -9.43 16.71 37.62
C VAL A 141 -9.96 17.69 36.55
N ASP A 142 -9.45 17.55 35.31
CA ASP A 142 -9.97 18.36 34.20
C ASP A 142 -11.44 18.04 33.93
N ALA A 143 -12.27 19.05 33.78
CA ALA A 143 -13.72 18.92 33.63
C ALA A 143 -14.15 18.37 32.27
N TYR A 144 -13.31 18.55 31.23
CA TYR A 144 -13.62 18.10 29.85
C TYR A 144 -12.98 16.77 29.49
N ASN A 145 -11.82 16.47 30.11
CA ASN A 145 -11.10 15.22 29.87
C ASN A 145 -10.49 14.69 31.19
N PRO A 146 -11.32 14.20 32.11
CA PRO A 146 -10.83 13.76 33.42
C PRO A 146 -9.94 12.51 33.28
N ILE A 147 -8.74 12.59 33.87
CA ILE A 147 -7.80 11.46 33.89
C ILE A 147 -8.34 10.28 34.71
N LEU A 148 -9.13 10.55 35.75
CA LEU A 148 -9.71 9.60 36.68
C LEU A 148 -11.18 9.95 36.99
N PRO A 149 -12.05 8.96 37.22
CA PRO A 149 -13.42 9.20 37.65
C PRO A 149 -13.51 9.69 39.10
N PHE A 150 -14.62 10.32 39.46
CA PHE A 150 -14.90 10.67 40.85
C PHE A 150 -14.86 9.48 41.78
N GLY A 151 -14.36 9.73 43.01
CA GLY A 151 -14.21 8.73 44.05
C GLY A 151 -12.89 7.94 43.97
N THR A 152 -12.13 8.11 42.86
CA THR A 152 -10.82 7.44 42.75
C THR A 152 -9.85 8.05 43.76
N LYS A 153 -9.11 7.19 44.45
CA LYS A 153 -8.09 7.55 45.41
C LYS A 153 -6.68 7.44 44.84
N VAL A 154 -5.89 8.49 45.04
CA VAL A 154 -4.54 8.64 44.50
C VAL A 154 -3.58 9.00 45.63
N VAL A 155 -2.44 8.33 45.72
CA VAL A 155 -1.37 8.70 46.62
C VAL A 155 -0.36 9.55 45.88
N MET A 156 -0.14 10.77 46.36
CA MET A 156 0.87 11.73 45.86
C MET A 156 1.62 12.34 47.04
N ASN A 157 2.94 12.42 46.92
CA ASN A 157 3.78 12.99 48.00
C ASN A 157 3.46 12.44 49.41
N GLY A 158 3.12 11.15 49.49
CA GLY A 158 2.79 10.46 50.74
C GLY A 158 1.42 10.76 51.33
N VAL A 159 0.54 11.50 50.64
CA VAL A 159 -0.83 11.79 51.04
C VAL A 159 -1.80 11.11 50.08
N GLU A 160 -2.85 10.49 50.66
CA GLU A 160 -3.96 9.93 49.87
C GLU A 160 -5.01 11.00 49.62
N TYR A 161 -5.26 11.27 48.35
CA TYR A 161 -6.27 12.17 47.89
C TYR A 161 -7.41 11.45 47.21
N THR A 162 -8.61 12.03 47.22
CA THR A 162 -9.80 11.52 46.50
C THR A 162 -10.19 12.51 45.39
N VAL A 163 -10.47 12.00 44.19
CA VAL A 163 -11.00 12.81 43.09
C VAL A 163 -12.44 13.17 43.40
N GLU A 164 -12.73 14.44 43.70
CA GLU A 164 -14.06 14.90 44.13
C GLU A 164 -14.49 16.17 43.40
N ASP A 165 -13.59 16.83 42.67
CA ASP A 165 -13.87 18.11 42.04
C ASP A 165 -13.39 18.14 40.59
N THR A 166 -13.78 19.18 39.86
CA THR A 166 -13.33 19.45 38.49
C THR A 166 -12.97 20.92 38.30
N GLY A 167 -12.00 21.12 37.38
CA GLY A 167 -11.58 22.48 36.96
C GLY A 167 -11.19 22.50 35.49
N ASN A 168 -10.93 23.68 34.95
CA ASN A 168 -10.38 23.79 33.59
C ASN A 168 -8.85 23.71 33.65
N LEU A 169 -8.33 22.50 33.90
CA LEU A 169 -6.92 22.26 34.21
C LEU A 169 -6.03 22.15 33.00
N ALA A 170 -6.53 21.60 31.92
CA ALA A 170 -5.77 21.33 30.70
C ALA A 170 -5.12 22.60 30.11
N GLN A 171 -5.80 23.72 30.16
CA GLN A 171 -5.27 25.00 29.65
C GLN A 171 -4.02 25.48 30.41
N TYR A 172 -3.79 24.99 31.64
CA TYR A 172 -2.65 25.34 32.49
C TYR A 172 -1.59 24.21 32.56
N GLY A 173 -1.78 23.10 31.83
CA GLY A 173 -0.90 21.97 31.88
C GLY A 173 -0.89 21.23 33.22
N VAL A 174 -1.99 21.30 33.98
CA VAL A 174 -2.18 20.71 35.31
C VAL A 174 -2.97 19.42 35.19
N THR A 175 -2.49 18.36 35.88
CA THR A 175 -3.18 17.05 35.94
C THR A 175 -4.19 17.00 37.09
N PHE A 176 -3.77 17.46 38.28
CA PHE A 176 -4.61 17.51 39.48
C PHE A 176 -4.50 18.89 40.15
N ASP A 177 -5.62 19.42 40.61
CA ASP A 177 -5.63 20.60 41.47
C ASP A 177 -5.94 20.20 42.90
N VAL A 178 -5.01 20.50 43.81
CA VAL A 178 -5.04 20.04 45.22
C VAL A 178 -5.75 21.08 46.07
N TYR A 179 -6.79 20.67 46.81
CA TYR A 179 -7.54 21.53 47.69
C TYR A 179 -6.79 21.85 48.98
N TYR A 180 -6.83 23.11 49.37
CA TYR A 180 -6.31 23.66 50.63
C TYR A 180 -7.39 24.44 51.36
N ASP A 181 -7.38 24.35 52.70
CA ASP A 181 -8.36 25.08 53.55
C ASP A 181 -8.10 26.59 53.58
N SER A 182 -6.92 27.07 53.16
CA SER A 182 -6.58 28.47 53.08
C SER A 182 -6.05 28.89 51.70
N HIS A 183 -6.33 30.15 51.31
CA HIS A 183 -5.81 30.71 50.05
C HIS A 183 -4.28 30.81 50.03
N SER A 184 -3.68 31.14 51.20
CA SER A 184 -2.22 31.22 51.33
C SER A 184 -1.54 29.89 51.06
N ASP A 185 -2.11 28.78 51.54
CA ASP A 185 -1.55 27.43 51.32
C ASP A 185 -1.73 27.01 49.89
N ALA A 186 -2.86 27.30 49.27
CA ALA A 186 -3.07 27.07 47.84
C ALA A 186 -2.05 27.84 46.98
N LEU A 187 -1.78 29.09 47.26
CA LEU A 187 -0.75 29.88 46.57
C LEU A 187 0.67 29.34 46.83
N ASN A 188 0.97 28.91 48.04
CA ASN A 188 2.27 28.35 48.42
C ASN A 188 2.52 26.97 47.72
N HIS A 189 1.46 26.28 47.32
CA HIS A 189 1.60 25.05 46.51
C HIS A 189 2.23 25.38 45.15
N GLY A 190 1.72 26.42 44.47
CA GLY A 190 2.17 26.77 43.12
C GLY A 190 1.96 25.58 42.13
N HIS A 191 2.87 25.43 41.19
CA HIS A 191 2.93 24.26 40.34
C HIS A 191 4.03 23.32 40.82
N ARG A 192 3.69 22.03 41.02
CA ARG A 192 4.62 20.98 41.44
C ARG A 192 4.46 19.73 40.59
N THR A 193 5.53 18.98 40.45
CA THR A 193 5.51 17.68 39.78
C THR A 193 5.69 16.60 40.82
N TRP A 194 4.73 15.69 40.93
CA TRP A 194 4.73 14.56 41.86
C TRP A 194 4.55 13.24 41.12
N GLU A 195 5.13 12.16 41.63
CA GLU A 195 4.77 10.83 41.24
C GLU A 195 3.42 10.46 41.89
N ALA A 196 2.47 9.97 41.07
CA ALA A 196 1.14 9.59 41.52
C ALA A 196 0.94 8.07 41.41
N TYR A 197 0.26 7.49 42.40
CA TYR A 197 -0.07 6.07 42.40
C TYR A 197 -1.54 5.87 42.70
N LEU A 198 -2.17 4.84 42.10
CA LEU A 198 -3.52 4.44 42.50
C LEU A 198 -3.46 3.83 43.91
N SER A 199 -4.28 4.37 44.82
CA SER A 199 -4.32 3.89 46.21
C SER A 199 -4.95 2.50 46.35
N ASP A 200 -4.38 1.64 47.23
CA ASP A 200 -4.97 0.36 47.60
C ASP A 200 -6.37 0.49 48.19
N ALA A 201 -6.72 1.65 48.68
CA ALA A 201 -8.06 1.93 49.25
C ALA A 201 -9.18 2.12 48.20
N ASN A 202 -8.89 1.98 46.92
CA ASN A 202 -9.94 2.09 45.85
C ASN A 202 -10.93 0.92 45.86
N GLY A 203 -10.61 -0.20 46.51
CA GLY A 203 -11.52 -1.36 46.61
C GLY A 203 -11.72 -2.12 45.29
N SER A 204 -11.26 -1.60 44.15
CA SER A 204 -11.23 -2.23 42.85
C SER A 204 -9.80 -2.57 42.48
N GLN A 205 -9.58 -3.70 41.81
CA GLN A 205 -8.22 -4.10 41.42
C GLN A 205 -7.70 -3.32 40.20
N GLU A 206 -8.59 -2.76 39.40
CA GLU A 206 -8.24 -1.99 38.21
C GLU A 206 -9.17 -0.81 38.05
N ILE A 207 -8.60 0.34 37.61
CA ILE A 207 -9.33 1.59 37.38
C ILE A 207 -9.01 2.06 35.97
N GLU A 208 -10.04 2.52 35.24
CA GLU A 208 -9.83 3.15 33.93
C GLU A 208 -9.18 4.52 34.14
N VAL A 209 -8.02 4.68 33.51
CA VAL A 209 -7.25 5.92 33.52
C VAL A 209 -7.22 6.49 32.12
N THR A 210 -7.59 7.76 31.98
CA THR A 210 -7.50 8.50 30.73
C THR A 210 -6.17 9.24 30.69
N THR A 211 -5.29 8.86 29.76
CA THR A 211 -4.01 9.55 29.56
C THR A 211 -4.04 10.37 28.28
N THR A 212 -3.54 11.57 28.37
CA THR A 212 -3.41 12.46 27.21
C THR A 212 -1.93 12.69 26.96
N THR A 213 -1.45 12.27 25.79
CA THR A 213 -0.08 12.45 25.34
C THR A 213 -0.05 13.29 24.08
N THR A 214 0.97 14.12 23.93
CA THR A 214 1.20 14.84 22.68
C THR A 214 2.32 14.13 21.94
N GLU A 215 2.00 13.63 20.76
CA GLU A 215 2.96 12.94 19.89
C GLU A 215 3.33 13.82 18.70
N SER A 216 4.60 13.81 18.35
CA SER A 216 5.09 14.36 17.09
C SER A 216 4.86 13.34 15.98
N VAL A 217 4.15 13.73 14.93
CA VAL A 217 3.79 12.85 13.81
C VAL A 217 4.41 13.35 12.52
N TYR A 218 5.06 12.44 11.80
CA TYR A 218 5.55 12.69 10.45
C TYR A 218 4.68 11.95 9.45
N SER A 219 3.87 12.68 8.69
CA SER A 219 2.93 12.13 7.73
C SER A 219 3.49 12.24 6.32
N VAL A 220 3.54 11.13 5.61
CA VAL A 220 4.09 11.03 4.26
C VAL A 220 2.97 10.61 3.31
N THR A 221 2.83 11.34 2.22
CA THR A 221 1.87 11.03 1.16
C THR A 221 2.60 10.92 -0.17
N LEU A 222 2.47 9.78 -0.82
CA LEU A 222 2.86 9.57 -2.20
C LEU A 222 1.59 9.38 -3.03
N THR A 223 1.43 10.20 -4.05
CA THR A 223 0.34 10.11 -5.02
C THR A 223 0.88 9.62 -6.36
N ASN A 224 0.25 8.58 -6.93
CA ASN A 224 0.47 8.10 -8.29
C ASN A 224 -0.76 8.45 -9.15
N ARG A 225 -0.60 9.36 -10.11
CA ARG A 225 -1.66 9.79 -11.01
C ARG A 225 -1.65 8.94 -12.27
N SER A 226 -2.81 8.80 -12.91
CA SER A 226 -2.96 8.05 -14.17
C SER A 226 -1.99 8.53 -15.25
N LEU A 227 -1.02 7.68 -15.60
CA LEU A 227 -0.06 7.95 -16.68
C LEU A 227 -0.78 8.14 -18.02
N THR A 228 -1.83 7.35 -18.30
CA THR A 228 -2.67 7.50 -19.50
C THR A 228 -3.24 8.91 -19.64
N GLY A 229 -3.85 9.44 -18.56
CA GLY A 229 -4.39 10.80 -18.56
C GLY A 229 -3.33 11.87 -18.78
N ILE A 230 -2.16 11.69 -18.16
CA ILE A 230 -1.01 12.61 -18.31
C ILE A 230 -0.50 12.60 -19.76
N CYS A 231 -0.33 11.42 -20.35
CA CYS A 231 0.07 11.25 -21.74
C CYS A 231 -0.92 11.92 -22.70
N GLN A 232 -2.22 11.63 -22.53
CA GLN A 232 -3.28 12.22 -23.39
C GLN A 232 -3.29 13.75 -23.33
N ASN A 233 -3.04 14.36 -22.17
CA ASN A 233 -3.00 15.81 -22.02
C ASN A 233 -1.79 16.48 -22.70
N ARG A 234 -0.78 15.70 -23.13
CA ARG A 234 0.46 16.15 -23.77
C ARG A 234 0.48 15.89 -25.28
N MET A 235 -0.61 15.38 -25.84
CA MET A 235 -0.73 14.98 -27.24
C MET A 235 -1.83 15.78 -27.95
N ASP A 236 -1.63 16.03 -29.24
CA ASP A 236 -2.67 16.55 -30.12
C ASP A 236 -3.69 15.45 -30.50
N THR A 237 -4.67 15.79 -31.32
CA THR A 237 -5.78 14.88 -31.69
C THR A 237 -5.29 13.67 -32.50
N GLN A 238 -4.31 13.85 -33.39
CA GLN A 238 -3.77 12.77 -34.21
C GLN A 238 -2.92 11.84 -33.37
N GLN A 239 -2.06 12.39 -32.52
CA GLN A 239 -1.24 11.64 -31.59
C GLN A 239 -2.09 10.83 -30.61
N LYS A 240 -3.20 11.38 -30.09
CA LYS A 240 -4.15 10.66 -29.25
C LYS A 240 -4.77 9.45 -29.96
N ALA A 241 -5.12 9.58 -31.22
CA ALA A 241 -5.66 8.47 -32.00
C ALA A 241 -4.62 7.34 -32.19
N LEU A 242 -3.36 7.71 -32.50
CA LEU A 242 -2.25 6.76 -32.60
C LEU A 242 -1.96 6.10 -31.24
N PHE A 243 -1.93 6.88 -30.17
CA PHE A 243 -1.74 6.37 -28.82
C PHE A 243 -2.80 5.32 -28.44
N SER A 244 -4.10 5.62 -28.71
CA SER A 244 -5.16 4.65 -28.44
C SER A 244 -4.97 3.36 -29.26
N ALA A 245 -4.66 3.47 -30.54
CA ALA A 245 -4.44 2.32 -31.40
C ALA A 245 -3.24 1.49 -30.92
N TYR A 246 -2.11 2.10 -30.56
CA TYR A 246 -0.94 1.40 -30.03
C TYR A 246 -1.22 0.74 -28.68
N ASN A 247 -1.96 1.42 -27.80
CA ASN A 247 -2.30 0.86 -26.49
C ASN A 247 -3.31 -0.31 -26.61
N GLU A 248 -4.27 -0.24 -27.52
CA GLU A 248 -5.22 -1.34 -27.80
C GLU A 248 -4.52 -2.57 -28.38
N THR A 249 -3.58 -2.35 -29.31
CA THR A 249 -2.81 -3.43 -29.97
C THR A 249 -1.58 -3.84 -29.14
N LYS A 250 -1.39 -3.27 -27.95
CA LYS A 250 -0.22 -3.51 -27.09
C LYS A 250 1.12 -3.27 -27.78
N GLY A 251 1.16 -2.26 -28.64
CA GLY A 251 2.37 -1.72 -29.25
C GLY A 251 3.21 -2.66 -30.11
N ASN A 252 2.73 -3.60 -30.56
CA ASN A 252 2.89 -4.93 -30.95
C ASN A 252 4.03 -5.26 -31.91
N LEU A 253 5.09 -5.79 -31.39
CA LEU A 253 6.06 -6.55 -32.18
C LEU A 253 5.63 -8.02 -32.36
N GLN A 254 4.91 -8.61 -31.40
CA GLN A 254 4.38 -10.02 -31.35
C GLN A 254 5.19 -11.01 -32.21
N MET A 255 6.49 -11.00 -31.97
CA MET A 255 7.44 -11.84 -32.75
C MET A 255 7.43 -13.27 -32.27
N PHE A 256 7.08 -13.48 -31.00
CA PHE A 256 7.15 -14.76 -30.33
C PHE A 256 5.78 -15.20 -29.83
N GLU A 257 5.52 -16.50 -29.94
CA GLU A 257 4.28 -17.08 -29.43
C GLU A 257 4.21 -16.98 -27.91
N SER A 258 2.99 -16.95 -27.38
CA SER A 258 2.73 -16.98 -25.95
C SER A 258 3.43 -18.17 -25.28
N PRO A 259 4.10 -17.96 -24.14
CA PRO A 259 4.73 -19.07 -23.40
C PRO A 259 3.71 -20.01 -22.74
N THR A 260 2.41 -19.71 -22.80
CA THR A 260 1.32 -20.50 -22.22
C THR A 260 0.01 -20.19 -22.94
N ASP A 261 -0.94 -21.12 -22.93
CA ASP A 261 -2.28 -20.93 -23.48
C ASP A 261 -3.14 -19.92 -22.68
N ILE A 262 -2.70 -19.60 -21.47
CA ILE A 262 -3.40 -18.66 -20.59
C ILE A 262 -3.04 -17.25 -21.00
N ASN A 263 -4.03 -16.33 -21.05
CA ASN A 263 -3.74 -14.91 -21.17
C ASN A 263 -2.95 -14.43 -19.95
N TRP A 264 -1.65 -14.30 -20.11
CA TRP A 264 -0.72 -14.01 -19.04
C TRP A 264 -0.48 -12.53 -18.80
N TYR A 265 -0.92 -11.64 -19.69
CA TYR A 265 -0.69 -10.20 -19.55
C TYR A 265 -1.16 -9.66 -18.18
N TYR A 266 -2.35 -10.07 -17.75
CA TYR A 266 -2.92 -9.66 -16.46
C TYR A 266 -2.39 -10.46 -15.26
N ARG A 267 -1.45 -11.38 -15.50
CA ARG A 267 -0.81 -12.21 -14.48
C ARG A 267 0.64 -11.82 -14.22
N VAL A 268 1.10 -10.72 -14.82
CA VAL A 268 2.44 -10.19 -14.55
C VAL A 268 2.49 -9.70 -13.12
N SER A 269 3.23 -10.40 -12.28
CA SER A 269 3.45 -10.07 -10.87
C SER A 269 4.69 -9.20 -10.66
N SER A 270 5.60 -9.18 -11.64
CA SER A 270 6.77 -8.31 -11.63
C SER A 270 7.24 -8.00 -13.05
N TYR A 271 7.37 -6.72 -13.34
CA TYR A 271 7.79 -6.22 -14.64
C TYR A 271 9.33 -6.24 -14.80
N TYR A 272 9.77 -6.24 -16.05
CA TYR A 272 11.15 -5.97 -16.45
C TYR A 272 11.56 -4.55 -16.04
N GLY A 273 12.81 -4.37 -15.62
CA GLY A 273 13.36 -3.06 -15.31
C GLY A 273 13.86 -2.93 -13.87
N TYR A 274 14.22 -1.73 -13.49
CA TYR A 274 14.72 -1.45 -12.13
C TYR A 274 13.59 -1.46 -11.11
N ARG A 275 13.81 -2.17 -10.01
CA ARG A 275 12.87 -2.26 -8.89
C ARG A 275 13.60 -2.50 -7.57
N ILE A 276 12.94 -2.28 -6.47
CA ILE A 276 13.45 -2.73 -5.18
C ILE A 276 13.28 -4.25 -5.08
N HIS A 277 14.39 -4.94 -4.91
CA HIS A 277 14.41 -6.41 -4.86
C HIS A 277 13.65 -6.91 -3.61
N PRO A 278 12.66 -7.79 -3.73
CA PRO A 278 11.75 -8.13 -2.63
C PRO A 278 12.44 -8.79 -1.43
N THR A 279 13.56 -9.49 -1.67
CA THR A 279 14.29 -10.20 -0.61
C THR A 279 15.42 -9.37 0.00
N THR A 280 16.16 -8.60 -0.82
CA THR A 280 17.35 -7.87 -0.37
C THR A 280 17.06 -6.41 -0.03
N GLY A 281 15.95 -5.85 -0.48
CA GLY A 281 15.62 -4.44 -0.34
C GLY A 281 16.50 -3.48 -1.18
N ALA A 282 17.39 -4.02 -2.01
CA ALA A 282 18.28 -3.22 -2.85
C ALA A 282 17.61 -2.86 -4.19
N ASN A 283 17.94 -1.68 -4.72
CA ASN A 283 17.60 -1.33 -6.10
C ASN A 283 18.37 -2.26 -7.05
N ALA A 284 17.66 -3.02 -7.86
CA ALA A 284 18.22 -4.01 -8.75
C ALA A 284 17.41 -4.13 -10.05
N LEU A 285 18.10 -4.45 -11.13
CA LEU A 285 17.49 -4.74 -12.43
C LEU A 285 16.81 -6.13 -12.38
N HIS A 286 15.52 -6.17 -12.65
CA HIS A 286 14.79 -7.39 -12.96
C HIS A 286 14.94 -7.69 -14.46
N ASN A 287 15.57 -8.79 -14.77
CA ASN A 287 16.03 -9.12 -16.13
C ASN A 287 14.94 -9.62 -17.07
N GLY A 288 13.75 -9.88 -16.56
CA GLY A 288 12.63 -10.45 -17.29
C GLY A 288 11.29 -10.04 -16.70
N VAL A 289 10.25 -10.76 -17.00
CA VAL A 289 8.93 -10.63 -16.38
C VAL A 289 8.59 -11.88 -15.58
N ASP A 290 7.97 -11.68 -14.42
CA ASP A 290 7.45 -12.76 -13.61
C ASP A 290 5.95 -12.88 -13.85
N ILE A 291 5.50 -14.05 -14.29
CA ILE A 291 4.12 -14.35 -14.63
C ILE A 291 3.56 -15.31 -13.59
N ALA A 292 2.63 -14.84 -12.76
CA ALA A 292 1.98 -15.64 -11.71
C ALA A 292 1.07 -16.71 -12.33
N LEU A 293 1.51 -17.95 -12.31
CA LEU A 293 0.82 -19.11 -12.88
C LEU A 293 0.84 -20.25 -11.86
N ALA A 294 -0.19 -21.10 -11.91
CA ALA A 294 -0.24 -22.27 -11.05
C ALA A 294 0.91 -23.25 -11.34
N GLU A 295 1.44 -23.87 -10.30
CA GLU A 295 2.44 -24.94 -10.47
C GLU A 295 1.90 -26.06 -11.36
N GLY A 296 2.74 -26.52 -12.29
CA GLY A 296 2.36 -27.53 -13.26
C GLY A 296 1.72 -27.02 -14.55
N THR A 297 1.45 -25.71 -14.67
CA THR A 297 0.99 -25.10 -15.93
C THR A 297 2.03 -25.40 -17.03
N PRO A 298 1.62 -25.88 -18.21
CA PRO A 298 2.53 -26.11 -19.33
C PRO A 298 3.19 -24.83 -19.80
N VAL A 299 4.47 -24.90 -20.13
CA VAL A 299 5.28 -23.82 -20.71
C VAL A 299 5.71 -24.23 -22.11
N ALA A 300 5.40 -23.40 -23.10
CA ALA A 300 5.70 -23.60 -24.50
C ALA A 300 6.87 -22.73 -24.98
N ALA A 301 7.57 -23.20 -26.01
CA ALA A 301 8.62 -22.46 -26.70
C ALA A 301 8.02 -21.27 -27.47
N GLY A 302 8.50 -20.05 -27.22
CA GLY A 302 8.05 -18.84 -27.93
C GLY A 302 8.65 -18.69 -29.33
N LEU A 303 9.76 -19.39 -29.62
CA LEU A 303 10.44 -19.37 -30.91
C LEU A 303 10.87 -20.78 -31.35
N THR A 304 11.04 -20.94 -32.65
CA THR A 304 11.71 -22.13 -33.23
C THR A 304 13.21 -21.95 -33.14
N GLY A 305 13.91 -22.90 -32.51
CA GLY A 305 15.35 -22.75 -32.31
C GLY A 305 16.00 -23.99 -31.70
N LYS A 306 17.20 -23.79 -31.16
CA LYS A 306 17.97 -24.82 -30.49
C LYS A 306 17.97 -24.57 -28.97
N VAL A 307 17.71 -25.61 -28.21
CA VAL A 307 17.90 -25.58 -26.76
C VAL A 307 19.39 -25.49 -26.46
N THR A 308 19.87 -24.32 -26.07
CA THR A 308 21.28 -24.09 -25.71
C THR A 308 21.57 -24.50 -24.28
N THR A 309 20.55 -24.41 -23.40
CA THR A 309 20.66 -24.80 -21.99
C THR A 309 19.37 -25.46 -21.50
N SER A 310 19.50 -26.60 -20.81
CA SER A 310 18.42 -27.22 -20.02
C SER A 310 19.05 -27.81 -18.77
N THR A 311 19.05 -27.06 -17.66
CA THR A 311 19.78 -27.41 -16.45
C THR A 311 19.13 -26.80 -15.20
N TYR A 312 19.80 -26.92 -14.06
CA TYR A 312 19.43 -26.32 -12.78
C TYR A 312 20.57 -25.44 -12.26
N ASN A 313 20.23 -24.30 -11.64
CA ASN A 313 21.12 -23.55 -10.75
C ASN A 313 20.31 -22.94 -9.61
N ASP A 314 20.99 -22.44 -8.56
CA ASP A 314 20.33 -21.94 -7.35
C ASP A 314 19.55 -20.63 -7.57
N SER A 315 19.86 -19.86 -8.61
CA SER A 315 19.15 -18.63 -8.94
C SER A 315 17.87 -18.92 -9.74
N TYR A 316 18.02 -19.49 -10.94
CA TYR A 316 16.90 -19.76 -11.86
C TYR A 316 16.12 -21.04 -11.55
N GLY A 317 16.61 -21.88 -10.63
CA GLY A 317 16.04 -23.22 -10.46
C GLY A 317 16.22 -24.09 -11.69
N ASN A 318 15.23 -24.89 -12.04
CA ASN A 318 15.17 -25.53 -13.36
C ASN A 318 14.87 -24.47 -14.41
N TYR A 319 15.72 -24.41 -15.44
CA TYR A 319 15.51 -23.44 -16.52
C TYR A 319 15.92 -24.02 -17.88
N VAL A 320 15.30 -23.44 -18.92
CA VAL A 320 15.54 -23.77 -20.33
C VAL A 320 15.88 -22.48 -21.06
N VAL A 321 16.86 -22.55 -21.95
CA VAL A 321 17.24 -21.45 -22.85
C VAL A 321 17.14 -21.95 -24.28
N ILE A 322 16.44 -21.21 -25.14
CA ILE A 322 16.28 -21.50 -26.56
C ILE A 322 16.80 -20.32 -27.35
N GLU A 323 17.63 -20.58 -28.38
CA GLU A 323 18.22 -19.56 -29.25
C GLU A 323 17.87 -19.87 -30.70
N ASP A 324 17.52 -18.82 -31.47
CA ASP A 324 17.26 -18.90 -32.90
C ASP A 324 18.51 -18.52 -33.74
N GLN A 325 18.33 -18.47 -35.06
CA GLN A 325 19.41 -18.09 -35.98
C GLN A 325 19.66 -16.58 -36.08
N ASP A 326 18.71 -15.80 -35.65
CA ASP A 326 18.75 -14.33 -35.70
C ASP A 326 19.34 -13.73 -34.42
N GLY A 327 19.75 -14.58 -33.45
CA GLY A 327 20.40 -14.17 -32.20
C GLY A 327 19.42 -13.79 -31.09
N TYR A 328 18.14 -14.16 -31.20
CA TYR A 328 17.21 -14.09 -30.11
C TYR A 328 17.35 -15.28 -29.17
N GLU A 329 17.46 -15.00 -27.88
CA GLU A 329 17.51 -15.99 -26.80
C GLU A 329 16.32 -15.78 -25.88
N ILE A 330 15.54 -16.84 -25.61
CA ILE A 330 14.48 -16.83 -24.61
C ILE A 330 14.86 -17.76 -23.46
N ARG A 331 14.74 -17.27 -22.23
CA ARG A 331 14.99 -18.03 -21.00
C ARG A 331 13.72 -18.18 -20.20
N TYR A 332 13.44 -19.44 -19.83
CA TYR A 332 12.27 -19.85 -19.04
C TYR A 332 12.78 -20.45 -17.74
N ALA A 333 12.48 -19.84 -16.60
CA ALA A 333 13.05 -20.21 -15.30
C ALA A 333 11.99 -20.55 -14.25
N HIS A 334 12.45 -21.04 -13.11
CA HIS A 334 11.70 -21.52 -11.95
C HIS A 334 10.80 -22.72 -12.23
N LEU A 335 11.09 -23.48 -13.29
CA LEU A 335 10.28 -24.62 -13.72
C LEU A 335 10.26 -25.74 -12.67
N SER A 336 9.11 -26.42 -12.53
CA SER A 336 9.00 -27.64 -11.73
C SER A 336 9.64 -28.83 -12.45
N SER A 337 9.51 -28.86 -13.78
CA SER A 337 10.10 -29.89 -14.65
C SER A 337 10.50 -29.30 -15.99
N ARG A 338 11.47 -29.96 -16.64
CA ARG A 338 11.94 -29.67 -18.00
C ARG A 338 11.65 -30.86 -18.89
N SER A 339 11.04 -30.61 -20.05
CA SER A 339 10.67 -31.69 -21.03
C SER A 339 11.68 -31.82 -22.16
N VAL A 340 12.70 -30.93 -22.22
CA VAL A 340 13.68 -30.84 -23.30
C VAL A 340 15.12 -30.95 -22.79
N SER A 341 16.04 -31.30 -23.68
CA SER A 341 17.47 -31.47 -23.38
C SER A 341 18.31 -30.48 -24.17
N THR A 342 19.47 -30.09 -23.61
CA THR A 342 20.47 -29.27 -24.30
C THR A 342 20.89 -29.92 -25.62
N GLY A 343 20.90 -29.13 -26.70
CA GLY A 343 21.20 -29.56 -28.05
C GLY A 343 20.00 -29.96 -28.90
N GLN A 344 18.81 -30.09 -28.31
CA GLN A 344 17.56 -30.41 -29.00
C GLN A 344 17.10 -29.24 -29.87
N GLN A 345 16.59 -29.57 -31.08
CA GLN A 345 15.83 -28.61 -31.88
C GLN A 345 14.39 -28.59 -31.39
N ILE A 346 13.79 -27.46 -31.34
CA ILE A 346 12.44 -27.25 -30.85
C ILE A 346 11.67 -26.33 -31.79
N GLU A 347 10.42 -26.62 -32.04
CA GLU A 347 9.51 -25.73 -32.77
C GLU A 347 8.76 -24.85 -31.79
N LYS A 348 8.42 -23.62 -32.22
CA LYS A 348 7.56 -22.73 -31.43
C LYS A 348 6.23 -23.42 -31.12
N GLY A 349 5.69 -23.17 -29.91
CA GLY A 349 4.48 -23.84 -29.42
C GLY A 349 4.70 -25.21 -28.77
N GLU A 350 5.88 -25.86 -28.92
CA GLU A 350 6.15 -27.15 -28.25
C GLU A 350 6.36 -26.98 -26.74
N GLU A 351 5.83 -27.91 -25.93
CA GLU A 351 6.02 -27.93 -24.49
C GLU A 351 7.48 -28.17 -24.10
N ILE A 352 8.06 -27.26 -23.34
CA ILE A 352 9.45 -27.31 -22.88
C ILE A 352 9.59 -27.60 -21.39
N GLY A 353 8.50 -27.52 -20.65
CA GLY A 353 8.48 -27.77 -19.21
C GLY A 353 7.18 -27.31 -18.56
N LYS A 354 7.20 -27.23 -17.25
CA LYS A 354 6.04 -26.80 -16.46
C LYS A 354 6.43 -25.74 -15.42
N VAL A 355 5.54 -24.80 -15.19
CA VAL A 355 5.68 -23.78 -14.15
C VAL A 355 5.94 -24.42 -12.79
N GLY A 356 6.78 -23.81 -12.00
CA GLY A 356 7.11 -24.22 -10.64
C GLY A 356 7.54 -23.06 -9.76
N SER A 357 8.32 -23.39 -8.72
CA SER A 357 8.90 -22.42 -7.77
C SER A 357 10.29 -22.88 -7.35
N THR A 358 11.09 -23.41 -8.28
CA THR A 358 12.45 -23.90 -7.99
C THR A 358 13.48 -22.78 -8.06
N GLY A 359 14.61 -22.92 -7.35
CA GLY A 359 15.64 -21.89 -7.26
C GLY A 359 15.26 -20.75 -6.30
N ASN A 360 15.70 -19.51 -6.61
CA ASN A 360 15.39 -18.34 -5.80
C ASN A 360 14.00 -17.78 -6.18
N SER A 361 12.94 -18.37 -5.66
CA SER A 361 11.55 -18.04 -5.94
C SER A 361 10.74 -17.98 -4.66
N THR A 362 9.78 -17.06 -4.60
CA THR A 362 8.89 -16.87 -3.44
C THR A 362 7.53 -17.56 -3.59
N GLY A 363 7.23 -18.10 -4.77
CA GLY A 363 5.98 -18.79 -5.06
C GLY A 363 5.89 -19.21 -6.54
N PRO A 364 4.88 -20.01 -6.94
CA PRO A 364 4.75 -20.49 -8.31
C PRO A 364 4.61 -19.35 -9.32
N HIS A 365 5.56 -19.26 -10.27
CA HIS A 365 5.55 -18.32 -11.39
C HIS A 365 6.48 -18.78 -12.50
N LEU A 366 6.29 -18.27 -13.70
CA LEU A 366 7.25 -18.34 -14.79
C LEU A 366 8.06 -17.05 -14.82
N HIS A 367 9.37 -17.15 -14.67
CA HIS A 367 10.29 -16.06 -14.97
C HIS A 367 10.72 -16.17 -16.44
N LEU A 368 10.41 -15.15 -17.24
CA LEU A 368 10.64 -15.09 -18.68
C LEU A 368 11.61 -13.96 -19.01
N GLU A 369 12.76 -14.29 -19.61
CA GLU A 369 13.73 -13.30 -20.14
C GLU A 369 13.79 -13.41 -21.67
N LEU A 370 13.99 -12.27 -22.33
CA LEU A 370 14.29 -12.15 -23.74
C LEU A 370 15.61 -11.42 -23.94
N LEU A 371 16.49 -11.96 -24.77
CA LEU A 371 17.72 -11.32 -25.19
C LEU A 371 17.80 -11.27 -26.71
N HIS A 372 18.45 -10.25 -27.26
CA HIS A 372 18.83 -10.17 -28.66
C HIS A 372 20.29 -9.77 -28.75
N ASN A 373 21.11 -10.64 -29.34
CA ASN A 373 22.58 -10.47 -29.43
C ASN A 373 23.23 -10.18 -28.06
N GLY A 374 22.73 -10.79 -27.00
CA GLY A 374 23.22 -10.64 -25.64
C GLY A 374 22.64 -9.44 -24.86
N GLU A 375 21.85 -8.57 -25.49
CA GLU A 375 21.20 -7.44 -24.88
C GLU A 375 19.79 -7.82 -24.40
N ARG A 376 19.45 -7.55 -23.14
CA ARG A 376 18.13 -7.87 -22.57
C ARG A 376 17.06 -6.92 -23.06
N LEU A 377 15.92 -7.45 -23.43
CA LEU A 377 14.75 -6.75 -23.88
C LEU A 377 13.57 -7.03 -22.92
N ASN A 378 12.59 -6.12 -22.88
CA ASN A 378 11.37 -6.36 -22.11
C ASN A 378 10.47 -7.36 -22.87
N PRO A 379 10.25 -8.58 -22.34
CA PRO A 379 9.44 -9.60 -23.02
C PRO A 379 8.04 -9.13 -23.39
N LEU A 380 7.44 -8.22 -22.62
CA LEU A 380 6.09 -7.72 -22.86
C LEU A 380 5.88 -7.15 -24.26
N PHE A 381 6.89 -6.56 -24.88
CA PHE A 381 6.77 -5.93 -26.19
C PHE A 381 6.89 -6.91 -27.36
N TYR A 382 7.31 -8.15 -27.10
CA TYR A 382 7.72 -9.10 -28.16
C TYR A 382 6.90 -10.38 -28.20
N PHE A 383 6.21 -10.72 -27.11
CA PHE A 383 5.43 -11.96 -27.02
C PHE A 383 3.94 -11.70 -27.25
N GLU A 384 3.30 -12.66 -27.90
CA GLU A 384 1.85 -12.77 -27.84
C GLU A 384 1.40 -13.01 -26.41
N THR A 385 0.34 -12.36 -26.00
CA THR A 385 -0.15 -12.45 -24.61
C THR A 385 -1.09 -13.64 -24.36
N GLY A 386 -1.26 -14.51 -25.36
CA GLY A 386 -2.23 -15.60 -25.36
C GLY A 386 -3.62 -15.14 -25.84
N ASP A 387 -4.36 -16.07 -26.43
CA ASP A 387 -5.66 -15.79 -27.00
C ASP A 387 -6.67 -15.32 -25.95
N THR A 388 -7.44 -14.35 -26.38
CA THR A 388 -8.64 -13.77 -25.74
C THR A 388 -8.40 -12.89 -24.53
N MET A 389 -8.51 -11.59 -24.81
CA MET A 389 -8.99 -10.61 -23.82
C MET A 389 -10.25 -11.18 -23.15
N PRO A 390 -10.38 -11.04 -21.81
CA PRO A 390 -11.66 -11.25 -21.16
C PRO A 390 -12.69 -10.27 -21.80
N GLY A 391 -13.47 -10.75 -22.74
CA GLY A 391 -14.43 -9.91 -23.47
C GLY A 391 -14.72 -10.35 -24.90
N GLY A 392 -13.85 -11.16 -25.53
CA GLY A 392 -14.15 -11.88 -26.79
C GLY A 392 -14.88 -13.18 -26.46
N ASP A 393 -16.05 -13.41 -27.02
CA ASP A 393 -16.85 -14.65 -27.00
C ASP A 393 -16.90 -15.46 -25.68
N VAL A 394 -16.75 -14.78 -24.53
CA VAL A 394 -16.94 -15.39 -23.20
C VAL A 394 -18.43 -15.62 -23.00
N GLU A 395 -18.81 -16.88 -22.84
CA GLU A 395 -20.17 -17.23 -22.46
C GLU A 395 -20.35 -16.94 -20.96
N TYR A 396 -21.16 -15.96 -20.65
CA TYR A 396 -21.46 -15.59 -19.26
C TYR A 396 -22.69 -16.36 -18.77
N SER A 397 -22.65 -16.78 -17.51
CA SER A 397 -23.78 -17.50 -16.86
C SER A 397 -25.06 -16.66 -16.80
N SER A 398 -24.97 -15.33 -16.91
CA SER A 398 -26.09 -14.42 -16.89
C SER A 398 -25.77 -13.05 -17.47
N GLU A 399 -26.81 -12.31 -17.87
CA GLU A 399 -26.66 -10.90 -18.28
C GLU A 399 -26.13 -9.99 -17.13
N ALA A 400 -26.36 -10.38 -15.89
CA ALA A 400 -25.82 -9.69 -14.72
C ALA A 400 -24.30 -9.87 -14.64
N ALA A 401 -23.81 -11.11 -14.77
CA ALA A 401 -22.37 -11.42 -14.80
C ALA A 401 -21.68 -10.67 -15.95
N LYS A 402 -22.28 -10.68 -17.15
CA LYS A 402 -21.78 -9.95 -18.31
C LYS A 402 -21.66 -8.45 -18.06
N ARG A 403 -22.70 -7.82 -17.51
CA ARG A 403 -22.69 -6.38 -17.18
C ARG A 403 -21.63 -6.04 -16.13
N LEU A 404 -21.48 -6.91 -15.10
CA LEU A 404 -20.46 -6.73 -14.06
C LEU A 404 -19.07 -6.69 -14.66
N VAL A 405 -18.72 -7.72 -15.45
CA VAL A 405 -17.39 -7.81 -16.08
C VAL A 405 -17.16 -6.67 -17.06
N GLN A 406 -18.11 -6.36 -17.95
CA GLN A 406 -17.97 -5.27 -18.88
C GLN A 406 -17.81 -3.90 -18.18
N TYR A 407 -18.49 -3.72 -17.04
CA TYR A 407 -18.32 -2.50 -16.24
C TYR A 407 -16.96 -2.47 -15.55
N ALA A 408 -16.51 -3.57 -14.98
CA ALA A 408 -15.21 -3.68 -14.31
C ALA A 408 -14.02 -3.44 -15.26
N LEU A 409 -14.11 -3.91 -16.50
CA LEU A 409 -13.07 -3.72 -17.53
C LEU A 409 -12.78 -2.24 -17.86
N GLN A 410 -13.71 -1.32 -17.58
CA GLN A 410 -13.51 0.13 -17.81
C GLN A 410 -12.48 0.73 -16.84
N PHE A 411 -12.13 0.04 -15.76
CA PHE A 411 -11.23 0.51 -14.71
C PHE A 411 -9.86 -0.16 -14.74
N GLN A 412 -9.52 -0.78 -15.86
CA GLN A 412 -8.16 -1.30 -16.06
C GLN A 412 -7.13 -0.17 -15.95
N GLY A 413 -6.04 -0.41 -15.20
CA GLY A 413 -5.00 0.58 -14.96
C GLY A 413 -5.33 1.65 -13.92
N VAL A 414 -6.48 1.56 -13.24
CA VAL A 414 -6.76 2.40 -12.07
C VAL A 414 -5.86 1.93 -10.91
N PRO A 415 -5.14 2.85 -10.22
CA PRO A 415 -4.19 2.49 -9.18
C PRO A 415 -4.88 1.83 -7.98
N TYR A 416 -4.14 0.94 -7.33
CA TYR A 416 -4.55 0.40 -6.03
C TYR A 416 -4.36 1.47 -4.95
N VAL A 417 -5.42 1.74 -4.19
CA VAL A 417 -5.40 2.68 -3.06
C VAL A 417 -6.10 2.00 -1.88
N TRP A 418 -5.40 1.83 -0.78
CA TRP A 418 -5.97 1.22 0.43
C TRP A 418 -7.20 2.00 0.91
N GLY A 419 -8.35 1.31 1.08
CA GLY A 419 -9.63 1.94 1.36
C GLY A 419 -10.25 2.69 0.18
N GLY A 420 -9.66 2.58 -1.02
CA GLY A 420 -10.13 3.24 -2.22
C GLY A 420 -11.44 2.66 -2.75
N TYR A 421 -12.38 3.54 -3.13
CA TYR A 421 -13.72 3.18 -3.64
C TYR A 421 -14.15 4.11 -4.77
N SER A 422 -13.26 4.48 -5.66
CA SER A 422 -13.59 5.41 -6.76
C SER A 422 -12.66 5.19 -7.97
N PRO A 423 -13.02 5.69 -9.16
CA PRO A 423 -12.16 5.64 -10.34
C PRO A 423 -10.80 6.34 -10.21
N SER A 424 -10.55 7.07 -9.14
CA SER A 424 -9.24 7.64 -8.83
C SER A 424 -8.31 6.66 -8.07
N GLY A 425 -8.86 5.55 -7.57
CA GLY A 425 -8.13 4.48 -6.90
C GLY A 425 -9.07 3.52 -6.18
N PHE A 426 -8.74 2.24 -6.23
CA PHE A 426 -9.51 1.17 -5.59
C PHE A 426 -8.62 0.30 -4.71
N ASP A 427 -9.15 -0.20 -3.59
CA ASP A 427 -8.64 -1.46 -3.03
C ASP A 427 -9.42 -2.66 -3.61
N CYS A 428 -9.06 -3.89 -3.22
CA CYS A 428 -9.67 -5.11 -3.74
C CYS A 428 -11.19 -5.14 -3.50
N SER A 429 -11.63 -4.87 -2.29
CA SER A 429 -13.05 -4.87 -1.89
C SER A 429 -13.80 -3.63 -2.39
N GLY A 430 -13.13 -2.49 -2.41
CA GLY A 430 -13.66 -1.25 -2.94
C GLY A 430 -13.93 -1.32 -4.44
N PHE A 431 -13.02 -1.92 -5.21
CA PHE A 431 -13.23 -2.19 -6.64
C PHE A 431 -14.46 -3.06 -6.89
N VAL A 432 -14.54 -4.21 -6.22
CA VAL A 432 -15.65 -5.14 -6.37
C VAL A 432 -16.98 -4.47 -5.96
N SER A 433 -17.00 -3.81 -4.81
CA SER A 433 -18.18 -3.09 -4.30
C SER A 433 -18.65 -1.99 -5.26
N TYR A 434 -17.69 -1.23 -5.80
CA TYR A 434 -17.96 -0.16 -6.76
C TYR A 434 -18.56 -0.71 -8.06
N CYS A 435 -17.96 -1.77 -8.61
CA CYS A 435 -18.42 -2.40 -9.84
C CYS A 435 -19.82 -3.02 -9.67
N LEU A 436 -20.08 -3.75 -8.59
CA LEU A 436 -21.40 -4.33 -8.29
C LEU A 436 -22.48 -3.25 -8.19
N THR A 437 -22.19 -2.17 -7.46
CA THR A 437 -23.15 -1.08 -7.25
C THR A 437 -23.42 -0.31 -8.54
N ASN A 438 -22.39 0.10 -9.26
CA ASN A 438 -22.55 0.99 -10.41
C ASN A 438 -22.90 0.27 -11.72
N SER A 439 -22.65 -1.05 -11.84
CA SER A 439 -23.17 -1.87 -12.93
C SER A 439 -24.67 -2.19 -12.77
N GLY A 440 -25.25 -1.88 -11.59
CA GLY A 440 -26.64 -2.19 -11.28
C GLY A 440 -26.89 -3.67 -11.04
N VAL A 441 -25.86 -4.48 -10.77
CA VAL A 441 -25.99 -5.91 -10.46
C VAL A 441 -26.40 -6.12 -9.02
N LEU A 442 -25.73 -5.44 -8.09
CA LEU A 442 -26.05 -5.51 -6.67
C LEU A 442 -25.63 -4.22 -5.95
N ASN A 443 -26.56 -3.52 -5.35
CA ASN A 443 -26.20 -2.34 -4.57
C ASN A 443 -25.61 -2.77 -3.22
N THR A 444 -24.27 -2.72 -3.15
CA THR A 444 -23.53 -3.07 -1.93
C THR A 444 -23.14 -1.85 -1.11
N GLY A 445 -23.06 -0.67 -1.74
CA GLY A 445 -22.27 0.44 -1.20
C GLY A 445 -20.79 0.04 -1.07
N HIS A 446 -20.02 0.74 -0.25
CA HIS A 446 -18.65 0.39 0.07
C HIS A 446 -18.62 -0.68 1.17
N LEU A 447 -18.21 -1.90 0.83
CA LEU A 447 -18.03 -3.02 1.76
C LEU A 447 -16.58 -3.49 1.74
N ASP A 448 -16.12 -3.98 2.88
CA ASP A 448 -14.88 -4.77 2.99
C ASP A 448 -15.08 -6.22 2.49
N CYS A 449 -14.00 -6.99 2.44
CA CYS A 449 -14.05 -8.39 1.97
C CYS A 449 -15.04 -9.24 2.76
N ASN A 450 -15.14 -9.07 4.09
CA ASN A 450 -16.08 -9.80 4.94
C ASN A 450 -17.54 -9.41 4.65
N GLY A 451 -17.79 -8.12 4.46
CA GLY A 451 -19.11 -7.61 4.09
C GLY A 451 -19.58 -8.08 2.72
N LEU A 452 -18.66 -8.19 1.75
CA LEU A 452 -18.93 -8.77 0.44
C LEU A 452 -19.21 -10.27 0.56
N LEU A 453 -18.34 -11.03 1.23
CA LEU A 453 -18.48 -12.47 1.39
C LEU A 453 -19.83 -12.84 2.07
N ALA A 454 -20.25 -12.05 3.04
CA ALA A 454 -21.54 -12.26 3.73
C ALA A 454 -22.77 -12.10 2.81
N ARG A 455 -22.62 -11.51 1.63
CA ARG A 455 -23.68 -11.29 0.64
C ARG A 455 -23.58 -12.19 -0.58
N MET A 456 -22.57 -13.07 -0.64
CA MET A 456 -22.30 -13.97 -1.75
C MET A 456 -22.64 -15.41 -1.38
N THR A 457 -22.95 -16.20 -2.39
CA THR A 457 -23.05 -17.65 -2.25
C THR A 457 -21.70 -18.25 -2.58
N VAL A 458 -21.10 -18.98 -1.64
CA VAL A 458 -19.85 -19.70 -1.88
C VAL A 458 -20.12 -20.92 -2.76
N ILE A 459 -19.37 -21.02 -3.86
CA ILE A 459 -19.42 -22.14 -4.80
C ILE A 459 -18.05 -22.83 -4.86
N PRO A 460 -17.98 -24.13 -5.21
CA PRO A 460 -16.71 -24.80 -5.45
C PRO A 460 -15.99 -24.20 -6.65
N GLU A 461 -14.66 -24.26 -6.65
CA GLU A 461 -13.82 -23.79 -7.76
C GLU A 461 -14.20 -24.45 -9.11
N SER A 462 -14.60 -25.72 -9.09
CA SER A 462 -15.07 -26.46 -10.28
C SER A 462 -16.36 -25.95 -10.92
N GLU A 463 -17.10 -25.09 -10.22
CA GLU A 463 -18.36 -24.48 -10.67
C GLU A 463 -18.18 -23.01 -11.07
N MET A 464 -16.96 -22.49 -10.97
CA MET A 464 -16.64 -21.09 -11.26
C MET A 464 -17.00 -20.72 -12.71
N GLN A 465 -17.62 -19.55 -12.86
CA GLN A 465 -18.06 -18.98 -14.13
C GLN A 465 -17.50 -17.54 -14.30
N PRO A 466 -17.37 -17.04 -15.52
CA PRO A 466 -17.02 -15.65 -15.77
C PRO A 466 -18.02 -14.69 -15.10
N GLY A 467 -17.50 -13.79 -14.26
CA GLY A 467 -18.28 -12.85 -13.45
C GLY A 467 -18.39 -13.24 -11.97
N ASP A 468 -17.90 -14.41 -11.58
CA ASP A 468 -17.79 -14.79 -10.17
C ASP A 468 -16.64 -14.04 -9.49
N ILE A 469 -16.75 -13.85 -8.19
CA ILE A 469 -15.80 -13.10 -7.36
C ILE A 469 -14.97 -14.08 -6.54
N ILE A 470 -13.65 -13.95 -6.64
CA ILE A 470 -12.72 -14.80 -5.92
C ILE A 470 -12.25 -14.07 -4.66
N PHE A 471 -12.29 -14.75 -3.51
CA PHE A 471 -11.75 -14.29 -2.23
C PHE A 471 -10.50 -15.11 -1.91
N PHE A 472 -9.40 -14.41 -1.61
CA PHE A 472 -8.11 -15.01 -1.27
C PHE A 472 -7.82 -14.84 0.23
#